data_cb16610e62b19c83b6e66c2fbc37de10
#
_entry.id   cb16610e62b19c83b6e66c2fbc37de10
#
_cell.length_a   1.000
_cell.length_b   1.000
_cell.length_c   1.000
_cell.angle_alpha   90.00
_cell.angle_beta   90.00
_cell.angle_gamma   90.00
#
_symmetry.space_group_name_H-M   'P 1'
#
loop_
_entity.id
_entity.type
_entity.pdbx_description
1 polymer ?
#
loop_
_entity_poly.entity_id
_entity_poly.type
_entity_poly.pdbx_seq_one_letter_code
_entity_poly.pdbx_strand_id
1 'polypeptide(L)'
;MTERPDGVSAGTAGQRCTSLRRLIVHEDIADELVARVRSLFDQIRIGDPRDSGTLVGPLIDEAALEGMQRALEGKAELVEAVHGGVYVRPAIVEVDAHEGVVLQETFAPILYVLRYRELDDALALNNAVVQGLSSSIFTNDLREAERFLSSAGSDCGIANVNIGPSGAEIGGAFGGEKETGGGRESGSDSWRAYMRRSTNTINYGDDLPLAQGVRFDVG
;
A
#
# COMPACT_ATOMS: atom_id res chain seq x y z
N MET A 1 -11.94 -13.22 -11.36
CA MET A 1 -12.54 -11.90 -11.08
C MET A 1 -11.43 -10.89 -11.20
N THR A 2 -11.37 -10.12 -12.25
CA THR A 2 -10.39 -9.05 -12.38
C THR A 2 -10.85 -7.90 -11.50
N GLU A 3 -10.14 -7.61 -10.41
CA GLU A 3 -10.36 -6.37 -9.67
C GLU A 3 -10.18 -5.21 -10.64
N ARG A 4 -11.18 -4.36 -10.72
CA ARG A 4 -11.12 -3.19 -11.58
C ARG A 4 -10.24 -2.14 -10.90
N PRO A 5 -9.35 -1.43 -11.63
CA PRO A 5 -8.49 -0.40 -11.05
C PRO A 5 -9.25 0.72 -10.32
N ASP A 6 -10.49 0.95 -10.70
CA ASP A 6 -11.41 1.91 -10.07
C ASP A 6 -11.69 1.62 -8.60
N GLY A 7 -11.85 0.34 -8.24
CA GLY A 7 -12.08 -0.07 -6.84
C GLY A 7 -10.84 0.05 -5.96
N VAL A 8 -9.65 0.02 -6.52
CA VAL A 8 -8.39 -0.06 -5.76
C VAL A 8 -7.93 1.31 -5.25
N SER A 9 -8.13 2.39 -6.02
CA SER A 9 -7.72 3.75 -5.63
C SER A 9 -8.85 4.59 -5.04
N ALA A 10 -10.07 4.43 -5.55
CA ALA A 10 -11.23 5.24 -5.15
C ALA A 10 -12.07 4.59 -4.04
N GLY A 11 -12.00 3.27 -3.88
CA GLY A 11 -12.75 2.55 -2.86
C GLY A 11 -12.53 3.13 -1.46
N THR A 12 -13.60 3.29 -0.68
CA THR A 12 -13.59 3.91 0.65
C THR A 12 -13.03 5.36 0.60
N ALA A 13 -13.26 6.08 -0.50
CA ALA A 13 -12.72 7.42 -0.74
C ALA A 13 -11.17 7.50 -0.60
N GLY A 14 -10.46 6.45 -1.05
CA GLY A 14 -9.00 6.38 -0.94
C GLY A 14 -8.47 6.29 0.49
N GLN A 15 -9.31 5.97 1.47
CA GLN A 15 -8.97 5.96 2.90
C GLN A 15 -8.66 4.56 3.42
N ARG A 16 -7.87 3.80 2.65
CA ARG A 16 -7.26 2.54 3.10
C ARG A 16 -5.75 2.66 3.01
N CYS A 17 -5.06 2.03 3.93
CA CYS A 17 -3.60 1.96 3.92
C CYS A 17 -3.05 1.29 2.64
N THR A 18 -3.80 0.39 2.02
CA THR A 18 -3.46 -0.30 0.77
C THR A 18 -4.11 0.32 -0.47
N SER A 19 -4.72 1.51 -0.38
CA SER A 19 -5.25 2.21 -1.56
C SER A 19 -4.13 2.52 -2.55
N LEU A 20 -4.37 2.27 -3.83
CA LEU A 20 -3.42 2.61 -4.89
C LEU A 20 -3.25 4.13 -4.98
N ARG A 21 -2.05 4.61 -4.74
CA ARG A 21 -1.70 6.04 -4.79
C ARG A 21 -1.02 6.41 -6.10
N ARG A 22 -0.17 5.52 -6.62
CA ARG A 22 0.64 5.76 -7.80
C ARG A 22 0.45 4.64 -8.79
N LEU A 23 0.01 4.98 -9.99
CA LEU A 23 -0.03 4.10 -11.16
C LEU A 23 1.22 4.37 -11.99
N ILE A 24 2.18 3.45 -11.90
CA ILE A 24 3.42 3.49 -12.69
C ILE A 24 3.14 2.65 -13.93
N VAL A 25 3.06 3.27 -15.10
CA VAL A 25 2.55 2.64 -16.33
C VAL A 25 3.56 2.75 -17.47
N HIS A 26 3.76 1.65 -18.20
CA HIS A 26 4.64 1.65 -19.39
C HIS A 26 4.14 2.64 -20.45
N GLU A 27 5.04 3.43 -21.02
CA GLU A 27 4.70 4.52 -21.94
C GLU A 27 3.84 4.06 -23.13
N ASP A 28 4.08 2.86 -23.68
CA ASP A 28 3.38 2.34 -24.84
C ASP A 28 1.88 2.12 -24.61
N ILE A 29 1.45 1.89 -23.38
CA ILE A 29 0.04 1.62 -23.02
C ILE A 29 -0.59 2.73 -22.19
N ALA A 30 0.20 3.73 -21.79
CA ALA A 30 -0.21 4.74 -20.81
C ALA A 30 -1.47 5.49 -21.25
N ASP A 31 -1.49 6.01 -22.50
CA ASP A 31 -2.60 6.81 -23.00
C ASP A 31 -3.92 6.02 -23.03
N GLU A 32 -3.87 4.78 -23.50
CA GLU A 32 -5.04 3.91 -23.57
C GLU A 32 -5.51 3.53 -22.16
N LEU A 33 -4.58 3.13 -21.29
CA LEU A 33 -4.91 2.73 -19.92
C LEU A 33 -5.50 3.90 -19.12
N VAL A 34 -4.86 5.08 -19.18
CA VAL A 34 -5.32 6.27 -18.47
C VAL A 34 -6.71 6.70 -18.95
N ALA A 35 -6.94 6.68 -20.26
CA ALA A 35 -8.27 7.00 -20.80
C ALA A 35 -9.35 6.03 -20.29
N ARG A 36 -9.05 4.73 -20.22
CA ARG A 36 -9.96 3.73 -19.64
C ARG A 36 -10.20 3.95 -18.15
N VAL A 37 -9.16 4.26 -17.36
CA VAL A 37 -9.29 4.53 -15.94
C VAL A 37 -10.12 5.78 -15.70
N ARG A 38 -9.93 6.86 -16.48
CA ARG A 38 -10.78 8.06 -16.42
C ARG A 38 -12.25 7.73 -16.68
N SER A 39 -12.53 6.98 -17.76
CA SER A 39 -13.90 6.55 -18.06
C SER A 39 -14.53 5.71 -16.94
N LEU A 40 -13.76 4.92 -16.21
CA LEU A 40 -14.25 4.18 -15.05
C LEU A 40 -14.51 5.11 -13.87
N PHE A 41 -13.64 6.09 -13.62
CA PHE A 41 -13.82 7.09 -12.55
C PHE A 41 -15.08 7.92 -12.75
N ASP A 42 -15.41 8.28 -14.00
CA ASP A 42 -16.64 9.01 -14.34
C ASP A 42 -17.92 8.23 -14.03
N GLN A 43 -17.83 6.88 -13.99
CA GLN A 43 -18.95 5.99 -13.69
C GLN A 43 -19.08 5.65 -12.20
N ILE A 44 -18.13 6.08 -11.35
CA ILE A 44 -18.14 5.79 -9.93
C ILE A 44 -19.33 6.46 -9.27
N ARG A 45 -20.15 5.64 -8.59
CA ARG A 45 -21.22 6.17 -7.75
C ARG A 45 -20.67 6.66 -6.42
N ILE A 46 -20.85 7.96 -6.19
CA ILE A 46 -20.51 8.66 -4.96
C ILE A 46 -21.81 8.88 -4.18
N GLY A 47 -21.83 8.58 -2.88
CA GLY A 47 -23.05 8.76 -2.11
C GLY A 47 -23.04 8.06 -0.75
N ASP A 48 -24.22 7.82 -0.20
CA ASP A 48 -24.37 7.12 1.07
C ASP A 48 -23.76 5.72 0.98
N PRO A 49 -22.77 5.37 1.82
CA PRO A 49 -22.13 4.06 1.80
C PRO A 49 -23.06 2.91 2.21
N ARG A 50 -24.24 3.21 2.76
CA ARG A 50 -25.29 2.22 3.08
C ARG A 50 -26.09 1.82 1.84
N ASP A 51 -26.05 2.61 0.78
CA ASP A 51 -26.73 2.31 -0.48
C ASP A 51 -25.94 1.28 -1.28
N SER A 52 -26.63 0.26 -1.77
CA SER A 52 -26.01 -0.73 -2.65
C SER A 52 -25.50 -0.08 -3.94
N GLY A 53 -24.26 -0.39 -4.33
CA GLY A 53 -23.62 0.16 -5.52
C GLY A 53 -22.88 1.48 -5.29
N THR A 54 -22.94 2.10 -4.10
CA THR A 54 -22.04 3.19 -3.74
C THR A 54 -20.61 2.64 -3.56
N LEU A 55 -19.67 3.19 -4.29
CA LEU A 55 -18.24 2.82 -4.17
C LEU A 55 -17.47 3.84 -3.34
N VAL A 56 -17.82 5.12 -3.46
CA VAL A 56 -17.15 6.23 -2.78
C VAL A 56 -18.12 6.87 -1.80
N GLY A 57 -17.83 6.68 -0.51
CA GLY A 57 -18.49 7.37 0.60
C GLY A 57 -17.81 8.72 0.91
N PRO A 58 -18.09 9.30 2.08
CA PRO A 58 -17.49 10.58 2.47
C PRO A 58 -16.03 10.42 2.88
N LEU A 59 -15.28 11.52 2.81
CA LEU A 59 -14.05 11.68 3.59
C LEU A 59 -14.41 11.69 5.09
N ILE A 60 -13.43 11.36 5.93
CA ILE A 60 -13.65 11.25 7.38
C ILE A 60 -14.08 12.58 7.99
N ASP A 61 -13.49 13.69 7.53
CA ASP A 61 -13.76 15.04 8.04
C ASP A 61 -13.28 16.13 7.04
N GLU A 62 -13.47 17.38 7.46
CA GLU A 62 -13.02 18.57 6.72
C GLU A 62 -11.49 18.67 6.63
N ALA A 63 -10.74 18.17 7.62
CA ALA A 63 -9.28 18.19 7.57
C ALA A 63 -8.74 17.28 6.46
N ALA A 64 -9.43 16.16 6.20
CA ALA A 64 -9.12 15.27 5.07
C ALA A 64 -9.40 15.97 3.73
N LEU A 65 -10.48 16.77 3.63
CA LEU A 65 -10.76 17.60 2.45
C LEU A 65 -9.67 18.66 2.25
N GLU A 66 -9.27 19.36 3.29
CA GLU A 66 -8.18 20.34 3.21
C GLU A 66 -6.87 19.70 2.75
N GLY A 67 -6.58 18.47 3.22
CA GLY A 67 -5.45 17.68 2.74
C GLY A 67 -5.52 17.41 1.24
N MET A 68 -6.69 16.98 0.76
CA MET A 68 -6.92 16.75 -0.67
C MET A 68 -6.83 18.06 -1.49
N GLN A 69 -7.39 19.15 -0.98
CA GLN A 69 -7.30 20.46 -1.62
C GLN A 69 -5.85 20.95 -1.75
N ARG A 70 -5.05 20.79 -0.70
CA ARG A 70 -3.62 21.12 -0.77
C ARG A 70 -2.90 20.28 -1.81
N ALA A 71 -3.17 18.97 -1.85
CA ALA A 71 -2.54 18.05 -2.80
C ALA A 71 -2.92 18.33 -4.26
N LEU A 72 -4.12 18.83 -4.50
CA LEU A 72 -4.66 19.18 -5.82
C LEU A 72 -4.63 20.69 -6.12
N GLU A 73 -3.91 21.48 -5.34
CA GLU A 73 -3.78 22.94 -5.52
C GLU A 73 -5.14 23.65 -5.62
N GLY A 74 -6.09 23.24 -4.77
CA GLY A 74 -7.44 23.79 -4.75
C GLY A 74 -8.40 23.22 -5.81
N LYS A 75 -8.01 22.20 -6.55
CA LYS A 75 -8.82 21.63 -7.65
C LYS A 75 -9.65 20.38 -7.23
N ALA A 76 -9.73 20.05 -5.93
CA ALA A 76 -10.60 18.97 -5.49
C ALA A 76 -12.07 19.33 -5.73
N GLU A 77 -12.80 18.43 -6.39
CA GLU A 77 -14.20 18.63 -6.74
C GLU A 77 -15.10 18.05 -5.63
N LEU A 78 -15.86 18.94 -4.99
CA LEU A 78 -16.88 18.58 -4.01
C LEU A 78 -18.15 18.09 -4.71
N VAL A 79 -18.79 17.10 -4.10
CA VAL A 79 -20.07 16.53 -4.57
C VAL A 79 -21.10 16.65 -3.47
N GLU A 80 -22.26 17.20 -3.78
CA GLU A 80 -23.43 17.14 -2.90
C GLU A 80 -24.07 15.76 -3.02
N ALA A 81 -23.89 14.92 -1.99
CA ALA A 81 -24.48 13.56 -1.97
C ALA A 81 -25.42 13.36 -0.79
N VAL A 82 -24.92 13.42 0.43
CA VAL A 82 -25.74 13.26 1.66
C VAL A 82 -25.46 14.43 2.58
N HIS A 83 -26.50 15.03 3.13
CA HIS A 83 -26.38 16.16 4.05
C HIS A 83 -25.45 15.84 5.24
N GLY A 84 -24.51 16.72 5.51
CA GLY A 84 -23.56 16.62 6.63
C GLY A 84 -22.34 15.75 6.38
N GLY A 85 -22.13 15.22 5.15
CA GLY A 85 -20.94 14.48 4.77
C GLY A 85 -20.04 15.26 3.81
N VAL A 86 -18.75 14.98 3.84
CA VAL A 86 -17.74 15.57 2.93
C VAL A 86 -17.51 14.61 1.77
N TYR A 87 -18.14 14.86 0.65
CA TYR A 87 -18.04 14.01 -0.53
C TYR A 87 -17.20 14.67 -1.61
N VAL A 88 -16.30 13.91 -2.21
CA VAL A 88 -15.39 14.37 -3.24
C VAL A 88 -15.38 13.43 -4.43
N ARG A 89 -15.14 13.98 -5.61
CA ARG A 89 -14.88 13.20 -6.80
C ARG A 89 -13.43 12.67 -6.76
N PRO A 90 -13.20 11.38 -7.05
CA PRO A 90 -11.86 10.85 -7.23
C PRO A 90 -11.11 11.58 -8.35
N ALA A 91 -9.83 11.86 -8.14
CA ALA A 91 -8.98 12.59 -9.07
C ALA A 91 -7.88 11.71 -9.66
N ILE A 92 -7.57 11.93 -10.95
CA ILE A 92 -6.43 11.34 -11.64
C ILE A 92 -5.50 12.49 -12.05
N VAL A 93 -4.25 12.43 -11.61
CA VAL A 93 -3.23 13.45 -11.86
C VAL A 93 -2.06 12.80 -12.59
N GLU A 94 -1.85 13.17 -13.85
CA GLU A 94 -0.64 12.80 -14.57
C GLU A 94 0.49 13.72 -14.15
N VAL A 95 1.65 13.15 -13.84
CA VAL A 95 2.81 13.88 -13.34
C VAL A 95 4.04 13.53 -14.15
N ASP A 96 4.85 14.55 -14.46
CA ASP A 96 6.10 14.39 -15.20
C ASP A 96 7.28 14.04 -14.29
N ALA A 97 7.15 14.32 -12.98
CA ALA A 97 8.19 14.09 -12.00
C ALA A 97 7.66 13.37 -10.76
N HIS A 98 8.51 12.52 -10.19
CA HIS A 98 8.24 11.81 -8.95
C HIS A 98 8.80 12.60 -7.76
N GLU A 99 8.12 13.71 -7.42
CA GLU A 99 8.57 14.66 -6.40
C GLU A 99 7.39 15.33 -5.66
N GLY A 100 7.70 16.06 -4.61
CA GLY A 100 6.72 16.87 -3.88
C GLY A 100 5.59 16.05 -3.28
N VAL A 101 4.36 16.43 -3.57
CA VAL A 101 3.13 15.79 -3.02
C VAL A 101 2.95 14.34 -3.47
N VAL A 102 3.53 13.95 -4.61
CA VAL A 102 3.45 12.55 -5.12
C VAL A 102 4.14 11.57 -4.18
N LEU A 103 5.12 12.03 -3.40
CA LEU A 103 5.86 11.25 -2.41
C LEU A 103 5.16 11.17 -1.05
N GLN A 104 4.10 11.95 -0.86
CA GLN A 104 3.39 12.07 0.41
C GLN A 104 2.08 11.28 0.38
N GLU A 105 1.70 10.76 1.53
CA GLU A 105 0.39 10.13 1.68
C GLU A 105 -0.67 11.21 1.96
N THR A 106 -1.68 11.34 1.08
CA THR A 106 -2.79 12.28 1.27
C THR A 106 -4.00 11.63 1.94
N PHE A 107 -4.15 10.32 1.83
CA PHE A 107 -5.27 9.54 2.35
C PHE A 107 -6.63 10.01 1.81
N ALA A 108 -6.67 10.34 0.52
CA ALA A 108 -7.82 10.79 -0.23
C ALA A 108 -7.86 10.08 -1.60
N PRO A 109 -8.96 10.13 -2.35
CA PRO A 109 -9.09 9.41 -3.62
C PRO A 109 -8.36 10.13 -4.76
N ILE A 110 -7.04 10.15 -4.69
CA ILE A 110 -6.15 10.70 -5.71
C ILE A 110 -5.29 9.57 -6.28
N LEU A 111 -5.26 9.44 -7.60
CA LEU A 111 -4.39 8.55 -8.33
C LEU A 111 -3.37 9.35 -9.13
N TYR A 112 -2.11 9.28 -8.73
CA TYR A 112 -1.01 9.84 -9.51
C TYR A 112 -0.56 8.86 -10.58
N VAL A 113 -0.39 9.33 -11.81
CA VAL A 113 0.06 8.53 -12.95
C VAL A 113 1.47 8.95 -13.32
N LEU A 114 2.39 7.99 -13.30
CA LEU A 114 3.78 8.14 -13.73
C LEU A 114 4.04 7.20 -14.90
N ARG A 115 4.87 7.64 -15.84
CA ARG A 115 5.23 6.83 -17.01
C ARG A 115 6.64 6.27 -16.84
N TYR A 116 6.86 5.07 -17.32
CA TYR A 116 8.18 4.46 -17.38
C TYR A 116 8.41 3.78 -18.73
N ARG A 117 9.69 3.49 -19.02
CA ARG A 117 10.10 2.76 -20.22
C ARG A 117 10.72 1.43 -19.86
N GLU A 118 11.65 1.39 -18.93
CA GLU A 118 12.34 0.20 -18.52
C GLU A 118 11.83 -0.28 -17.15
N LEU A 119 11.70 -1.60 -16.95
CA LEU A 119 11.19 -2.16 -15.69
C LEU A 119 12.00 -1.71 -14.47
N ASP A 120 13.32 -1.57 -14.61
CA ASP A 120 14.16 -1.13 -13.51
C ASP A 120 13.85 0.31 -13.08
N ASP A 121 13.42 1.19 -14.00
CA ASP A 121 12.93 2.53 -13.67
C ASP A 121 11.61 2.46 -12.89
N ALA A 122 10.70 1.56 -13.30
CA ALA A 122 9.44 1.35 -12.59
C ALA A 122 9.68 0.84 -11.16
N LEU A 123 10.61 -0.09 -10.97
CA LEU A 123 11.00 -0.58 -9.65
C LEU A 123 11.63 0.53 -8.80
N ALA A 124 12.49 1.36 -9.38
CA ALA A 124 13.08 2.50 -8.71
C ALA A 124 12.01 3.51 -8.27
N LEU A 125 11.05 3.85 -9.13
CA LEU A 125 9.91 4.71 -8.80
C LEU A 125 9.04 4.10 -7.70
N ASN A 126 8.77 2.79 -7.76
CA ASN A 126 8.00 2.10 -6.73
C ASN A 126 8.66 2.24 -5.35
N ASN A 127 9.97 2.03 -5.29
CA ASN A 127 10.74 1.98 -4.05
C ASN A 127 11.16 3.36 -3.51
N ALA A 128 11.04 4.43 -4.32
CA ALA A 128 11.53 5.77 -3.99
C ALA A 128 10.58 6.58 -3.09
N VAL A 129 9.82 5.92 -2.22
CA VAL A 129 8.98 6.54 -1.19
C VAL A 129 9.27 5.95 0.17
N VAL A 130 8.93 6.68 1.23
CA VAL A 130 9.16 6.22 2.62
C VAL A 130 8.18 5.15 3.08
N GLN A 131 7.05 5.00 2.40
CA GLN A 131 6.06 3.97 2.67
C GLN A 131 6.46 2.66 1.98
N GLY A 132 6.18 1.53 2.63
CA GLY A 132 6.50 0.20 2.12
C GLY A 132 5.47 -0.85 2.54
N LEU A 133 4.17 -0.50 2.53
CA LEU A 133 3.13 -1.43 2.93
C LEU A 133 2.80 -2.42 1.81
N SER A 134 2.33 -1.92 0.66
CA SER A 134 1.88 -2.78 -0.43
C SER A 134 2.16 -2.19 -1.81
N SER A 135 2.48 -3.07 -2.73
CA SER A 135 2.63 -2.77 -4.15
C SER A 135 2.14 -3.93 -5.01
N SER A 136 1.95 -3.71 -6.29
CA SER A 136 1.61 -4.77 -7.22
C SER A 136 2.14 -4.50 -8.62
N ILE A 137 2.42 -5.58 -9.35
CA ILE A 137 2.73 -5.57 -10.76
C ILE A 137 1.66 -6.31 -11.56
N PHE A 138 1.34 -5.80 -12.73
CA PHE A 138 0.48 -6.47 -13.72
C PHE A 138 1.33 -6.79 -14.94
N THR A 139 1.63 -8.06 -15.14
CA THR A 139 2.46 -8.55 -16.25
C THR A 139 2.09 -9.97 -16.63
N ASN A 140 2.33 -10.33 -17.90
CA ASN A 140 2.28 -11.71 -18.36
C ASN A 140 3.68 -12.32 -18.53
N ASP A 141 4.75 -11.55 -18.28
CA ASP A 141 6.13 -12.05 -18.29
C ASP A 141 6.51 -12.58 -16.91
N LEU A 142 6.81 -13.87 -16.84
CA LEU A 142 7.23 -14.52 -15.61
C LEU A 142 8.53 -13.92 -15.03
N ARG A 143 9.45 -13.47 -15.89
CA ARG A 143 10.72 -12.90 -15.44
C ARG A 143 10.53 -11.54 -14.79
N GLU A 144 9.62 -10.73 -15.31
CA GLU A 144 9.24 -9.47 -14.66
C GLU A 144 8.58 -9.72 -13.30
N ALA A 145 7.68 -10.70 -13.22
CA ALA A 145 7.04 -11.08 -11.97
C ALA A 145 8.07 -11.56 -10.94
N GLU A 146 8.98 -12.45 -11.30
CA GLU A 146 10.06 -12.93 -10.45
C GLU A 146 11.02 -11.81 -10.04
N ARG A 147 11.36 -10.90 -10.96
CA ARG A 147 12.18 -9.72 -10.68
C ARG A 147 11.50 -8.82 -9.64
N PHE A 148 10.20 -8.55 -9.80
CA PHE A 148 9.42 -7.73 -8.88
C PHE A 148 9.33 -8.34 -7.47
N LEU A 149 9.19 -9.66 -7.36
CA LEU A 149 9.10 -10.38 -6.08
C LEU A 149 10.46 -10.67 -5.43
N SER A 150 11.56 -10.46 -6.15
CA SER A 150 12.91 -10.71 -5.63
C SER A 150 13.33 -9.68 -4.58
N SER A 151 14.41 -9.96 -3.85
CA SER A 151 15.02 -9.03 -2.89
C SER A 151 15.53 -7.72 -3.51
N ALA A 152 15.65 -7.66 -4.83
CA ALA A 152 16.02 -6.45 -5.60
C ALA A 152 14.80 -5.84 -6.33
N GLY A 153 13.60 -6.38 -6.07
CA GLY A 153 12.33 -5.91 -6.62
C GLY A 153 11.61 -4.94 -5.69
N SER A 154 10.33 -5.20 -5.42
CA SER A 154 9.54 -4.38 -4.50
C SER A 154 10.06 -4.47 -3.08
N ASP A 155 10.19 -3.33 -2.40
CA ASP A 155 10.57 -3.21 -1.00
C ASP A 155 9.38 -3.15 -0.04
N CYS A 156 8.17 -3.49 -0.51
CA CYS A 156 6.97 -3.52 0.29
C CYS A 156 6.79 -4.85 1.05
N GLY A 157 6.13 -4.78 2.20
CA GLY A 157 5.77 -5.97 2.97
C GLY A 157 4.73 -6.87 2.28
N ILE A 158 3.94 -6.30 1.36
CA ILE A 158 2.99 -7.00 0.50
C ILE A 158 3.33 -6.68 -0.95
N ALA A 159 3.71 -7.70 -1.72
CA ALA A 159 4.03 -7.57 -3.15
C ALA A 159 3.16 -8.55 -3.93
N ASN A 160 2.28 -8.04 -4.76
CA ASN A 160 1.28 -8.83 -5.48
C ASN A 160 1.58 -8.88 -6.98
N VAL A 161 1.17 -9.95 -7.64
CA VAL A 161 1.24 -10.10 -9.09
C VAL A 161 -0.17 -10.33 -9.65
N ASN A 162 -0.57 -9.51 -10.62
CA ASN A 162 -1.86 -9.59 -11.31
C ASN A 162 -3.09 -9.49 -10.40
N ILE A 163 -2.93 -8.88 -9.24
CA ILE A 163 -3.99 -8.46 -8.33
C ILE A 163 -3.60 -7.11 -7.71
N GLY A 164 -4.56 -6.27 -7.36
CA GLY A 164 -4.28 -4.94 -6.81
C GLY A 164 -3.55 -4.96 -5.47
N PRO A 165 -2.94 -3.83 -5.02
CA PRO A 165 -2.19 -3.76 -3.77
C PRO A 165 -3.07 -4.00 -2.53
N SER A 166 -4.39 -3.89 -2.65
CA SER A 166 -5.37 -4.22 -1.59
C SER A 166 -5.75 -5.71 -1.54
N GLY A 167 -5.26 -6.52 -2.46
CA GLY A 167 -5.60 -7.94 -2.60
C GLY A 167 -4.71 -8.86 -1.75
N ALA A 168 -4.43 -8.51 -0.50
CA ALA A 168 -3.64 -9.36 0.39
C ALA A 168 -4.37 -10.66 0.70
N GLU A 169 -3.66 -11.80 0.54
CA GLU A 169 -4.17 -13.12 0.92
C GLU A 169 -4.38 -13.17 2.44
N ILE A 170 -5.57 -13.59 2.88
CA ILE A 170 -5.96 -13.57 4.29
C ILE A 170 -5.07 -14.44 5.21
N GLY A 171 -4.47 -15.49 4.68
CA GLY A 171 -3.51 -16.33 5.40
C GLY A 171 -2.08 -15.77 5.41
N GLY A 172 -1.79 -14.79 4.57
CA GLY A 172 -0.49 -14.13 4.49
C GLY A 172 -0.25 -13.17 5.65
N ALA A 173 1.02 -12.95 5.98
CA ALA A 173 1.41 -12.00 7.01
C ALA A 173 1.21 -10.56 6.52
N PHE A 174 0.26 -9.83 7.13
CA PHE A 174 -0.05 -8.45 6.79
C PHE A 174 0.83 -7.47 7.57
N GLY A 175 1.52 -6.60 6.88
CA GLY A 175 2.35 -5.54 7.46
C GLY A 175 3.30 -4.97 6.43
N GLY A 176 3.98 -3.89 6.78
CA GLY A 176 4.82 -3.10 5.89
C GLY A 176 6.29 -3.07 6.29
N GLU A 177 7.05 -2.40 5.46
CA GLU A 177 8.46 -2.09 5.62
C GLU A 177 8.65 -0.57 5.67
N LYS A 178 9.87 -0.12 5.87
CA LYS A 178 10.23 1.30 5.96
C LYS A 178 9.40 2.03 7.04
N GLU A 179 8.84 3.21 6.74
CA GLU A 179 8.03 3.97 7.71
C GLU A 179 6.67 3.32 8.02
N THR A 180 6.23 2.35 7.22
CA THR A 180 5.03 1.56 7.55
C THR A 180 5.29 0.43 8.54
N GLY A 181 6.50 0.34 9.09
CA GLY A 181 6.93 -0.62 10.11
C GLY A 181 7.66 -1.83 9.54
N GLY A 182 8.23 -2.65 10.39
CA GLY A 182 8.94 -3.90 10.03
C GLY A 182 8.34 -5.14 10.66
N GLY A 183 7.17 -5.01 11.27
CA GLY A 183 6.42 -6.12 11.86
C GLY A 183 5.32 -6.65 10.94
N ARG A 184 4.59 -7.62 11.47
CA ARG A 184 3.36 -8.13 10.84
C ARG A 184 2.26 -8.17 11.90
N GLU A 185 1.10 -7.57 11.58
CA GLU A 185 0.02 -7.40 12.55
C GLU A 185 -0.98 -8.56 12.55
N SER A 186 -1.13 -9.23 11.41
CA SER A 186 -2.10 -10.32 11.26
C SER A 186 -1.65 -11.33 10.21
N GLY A 187 -2.30 -12.49 10.19
CA GLY A 187 -2.01 -13.58 9.27
C GLY A 187 -0.72 -14.36 9.59
N SER A 188 -0.54 -15.52 8.98
CA SER A 188 0.65 -16.37 9.11
C SER A 188 1.11 -16.55 10.58
N ASP A 189 2.35 -16.20 10.86
CA ASP A 189 2.99 -16.31 12.17
C ASP A 189 3.02 -14.99 12.97
N SER A 190 2.28 -13.98 12.54
CA SER A 190 2.22 -12.66 13.20
C SER A 190 1.85 -12.73 14.68
N TRP A 191 1.08 -13.76 15.10
CA TRP A 191 0.75 -14.03 16.49
C TRP A 191 1.99 -14.09 17.42
N ARG A 192 3.16 -14.46 16.87
CA ARG A 192 4.42 -14.50 17.62
C ARG A 192 4.86 -13.12 18.11
N ALA A 193 4.51 -12.06 17.39
CA ALA A 193 4.83 -10.69 17.78
C ALA A 193 4.10 -10.24 19.06
N TYR A 194 2.96 -10.88 19.35
CA TYR A 194 2.16 -10.61 20.55
C TYR A 194 2.59 -11.46 21.74
N MET A 195 3.59 -12.34 21.57
CA MET A 195 4.07 -13.24 22.60
C MET A 195 5.42 -12.76 23.15
N ARG A 196 5.59 -12.86 24.48
CA ARG A 196 6.89 -12.66 25.10
C ARG A 196 7.79 -13.85 24.80
N ARG A 197 8.92 -13.60 24.19
CA ARG A 197 9.97 -14.62 24.02
C ARG A 197 10.85 -14.66 25.26
N SER A 198 11.10 -15.85 25.81
CA SER A 198 11.98 -16.06 26.94
C SER A 198 12.80 -17.33 26.69
N THR A 199 14.10 -17.24 26.89
CA THR A 199 14.98 -18.41 26.90
C THR A 199 15.21 -18.78 28.36
N ASN A 200 14.97 -20.05 28.70
CA ASN A 200 15.15 -20.56 30.04
C ASN A 200 16.09 -21.77 29.98
N THR A 201 17.05 -21.79 30.88
CA THR A 201 17.94 -22.94 31.08
C THR A 201 17.79 -23.39 32.53
N ILE A 202 17.52 -24.65 32.73
CA ILE A 202 17.40 -25.26 34.05
C ILE A 202 18.51 -26.27 34.21
N ASN A 203 19.38 -26.11 35.19
CA ASN A 203 20.34 -27.09 35.60
C ASN A 203 19.71 -28.02 36.65
N TYR A 204 19.64 -29.29 36.39
CA TYR A 204 19.12 -30.31 37.31
C TYR A 204 20.25 -31.01 38.14
N GLY A 205 21.52 -30.67 37.87
CA GLY A 205 22.66 -31.17 38.58
C GLY A 205 23.03 -30.30 39.77
N ASP A 206 23.81 -30.83 40.70
CA ASP A 206 24.37 -30.13 41.81
C ASP A 206 25.61 -29.30 41.47
N ASP A 207 26.19 -29.57 40.29
CA ASP A 207 27.37 -28.85 39.79
C ASP A 207 26.97 -27.51 39.12
N LEU A 208 27.79 -26.48 39.28
CA LEU A 208 27.70 -25.25 38.50
C LEU A 208 28.48 -25.39 37.19
N PRO A 209 27.83 -25.63 36.06
CA PRO A 209 28.54 -25.74 34.78
C PRO A 209 29.05 -24.36 34.37
N LEU A 210 30.36 -24.17 34.45
CA LEU A 210 31.01 -22.94 33.98
C LEU A 210 31.25 -23.02 32.47
N ALA A 211 31.01 -21.88 31.81
CA ALA A 211 31.24 -21.79 30.37
C ALA A 211 32.72 -22.00 30.00
N GLN A 212 32.97 -22.63 28.86
CA GLN A 212 34.28 -22.73 28.22
C GLN A 212 35.36 -23.48 29.05
N GLY A 213 34.97 -24.41 29.91
CA GLY A 213 35.91 -25.20 30.67
C GLY A 213 36.71 -24.46 31.74
N VAL A 214 36.26 -23.28 32.14
CA VAL A 214 36.81 -22.51 33.27
C VAL A 214 36.64 -23.32 34.54
N ARG A 215 37.71 -23.49 35.32
CA ARG A 215 37.72 -24.10 36.65
C ARG A 215 38.26 -23.11 37.64
N PHE A 216 37.58 -22.97 38.77
CA PHE A 216 38.09 -22.25 39.92
C PHE A 216 38.49 -23.26 40.96
N ASP A 217 39.71 -23.11 41.50
CA ASP A 217 40.13 -23.86 42.68
C ASP A 217 39.65 -23.09 43.91
N VAL A 218 38.55 -23.52 44.45
CA VAL A 218 37.98 -22.96 45.69
C VAL A 218 38.40 -23.89 46.83
N GLY A 219 39.65 -23.73 47.27
CA GLY A 219 40.26 -24.51 48.31
C GLY A 219 39.41 -24.67 49.61
#